data_b1767e0e36832a971e45d5f1e711d177
#
_entry.id   b1767e0e36832a971e45d5f1e711d177
#
_cell.length_a   1.000
_cell.length_b   1.000
_cell.length_c   1.000
_cell.angle_alpha   90.00
_cell.angle_beta   90.00
_cell.angle_gamma   90.00
#
_symmetry.space_group_name_H-M   'P 1'
#
loop_
_entity.id
_entity.type
_entity.pdbx_description
1 polymer ?
#
loop_
_entity_poly.entity_id
_entity_poly.type
_entity_poly.pdbx_seq_one_letter_code
_entity_poly.pdbx_strand_id
1 'polypeptide(L)'
;KLERAGLFNPANKKPFPLFPRQIGIITSPDTAALRDVISTLRRRMPSLPIIIYPTLVQGKTAACSIAGTIKIACQRAECDVLILCRGGGSIEDLWAFNEEIVALAIAASTIPIISGIGHETDFTIADFVADVRAPTPTGAAEMVCKDYQEIKHRLNALHQRMYRATLHRLEFTMQQVDILTHRLIYPGDRIEHQFAHLHYTQDRFMKTWELQ
;
A
#
# COMPACT_ATOMS: atom_id res chain seq x y z
N LYS A 1 -23.31 -13.73 27.60
CA LYS A 1 -23.53 -14.94 26.80
C LYS A 1 -22.48 -14.98 25.66
N LEU A 2 -22.40 -13.97 24.80
CA LEU A 2 -21.46 -13.87 23.66
C LEU A 2 -19.97 -13.86 24.08
N GLU A 3 -19.65 -13.19 25.18
CA GLU A 3 -18.30 -13.21 25.75
C GLU A 3 -17.87 -14.61 26.23
N ARG A 4 -18.77 -15.34 26.89
CA ARG A 4 -18.52 -16.73 27.32
C ARG A 4 -18.37 -17.68 26.12
N ALA A 5 -18.98 -17.36 24.98
CA ALA A 5 -18.80 -18.06 23.72
C ALA A 5 -17.50 -17.68 22.98
N GLY A 6 -16.70 -16.76 23.53
CA GLY A 6 -15.41 -16.37 22.98
C GLY A 6 -15.47 -15.49 21.73
N LEU A 7 -16.62 -14.91 21.39
CA LEU A 7 -16.77 -14.11 20.17
C LEU A 7 -15.96 -12.80 20.17
N PHE A 8 -15.58 -12.31 21.35
CA PHE A 8 -14.78 -11.09 21.50
C PHE A 8 -13.27 -11.37 21.58
N ASN A 9 -12.87 -12.65 21.51
CA ASN A 9 -11.48 -13.01 21.66
C ASN A 9 -10.65 -12.49 20.47
N PRO A 10 -9.58 -11.70 20.71
CA PRO A 10 -8.69 -11.21 19.66
C PRO A 10 -8.06 -12.33 18.79
N ALA A 11 -7.90 -13.54 19.35
CA ALA A 11 -7.37 -14.68 18.61
C ALA A 11 -8.27 -15.16 17.46
N ASN A 12 -9.58 -14.85 17.51
CA ASN A 12 -10.54 -15.21 16.48
C ASN A 12 -10.66 -14.17 15.37
N LYS A 13 -10.01 -13.01 15.54
CA LYS A 13 -10.06 -11.90 14.57
C LYS A 13 -9.16 -12.19 13.37
N LYS A 14 -9.68 -11.94 12.19
CA LYS A 14 -9.00 -12.21 10.92
C LYS A 14 -8.05 -11.06 10.58
N PRO A 15 -6.85 -11.36 10.03
CA PRO A 15 -5.94 -10.34 9.55
C PRO A 15 -6.50 -9.65 8.30
N PHE A 16 -6.25 -8.35 8.17
CA PHE A 16 -6.62 -7.57 7.00
C PHE A 16 -5.55 -7.66 5.92
N PRO A 17 -5.94 -7.83 4.64
CA PRO A 17 -5.00 -7.73 3.55
C PRO A 17 -4.45 -6.31 3.44
N LEU A 18 -3.13 -6.20 3.25
CA LEU A 18 -2.46 -4.90 3.07
C LEU A 18 -2.92 -4.15 1.80
N PHE A 19 -3.33 -4.90 0.79
CA PHE A 19 -3.79 -4.42 -0.51
C PHE A 19 -4.99 -5.24 -0.94
N PRO A 20 -6.21 -4.87 -0.54
CA PRO A 20 -7.42 -5.56 -0.99
C PRO A 20 -7.60 -5.35 -2.50
N ARG A 21 -8.04 -6.39 -3.18
CA ARG A 21 -8.36 -6.35 -4.62
C ARG A 21 -9.78 -5.87 -4.85
N GLN A 22 -10.66 -6.13 -3.90
CA GLN A 22 -12.08 -5.76 -3.96
C GLN A 22 -12.66 -5.60 -2.58
N ILE A 23 -13.48 -4.56 -2.38
CA ILE A 23 -14.13 -4.23 -1.12
C ILE A 23 -15.63 -4.38 -1.26
N GLY A 24 -16.25 -5.02 -0.28
CA GLY A 24 -17.71 -5.02 -0.11
C GLY A 24 -18.15 -3.99 0.93
N ILE A 25 -19.22 -3.27 0.66
CA ILE A 25 -19.84 -2.33 1.59
C ILE A 25 -21.26 -2.82 1.90
N ILE A 26 -21.50 -3.12 3.17
CA ILE A 26 -22.82 -3.54 3.67
C ILE A 26 -23.46 -2.34 4.37
N THR A 27 -24.45 -1.74 3.73
CA THR A 27 -25.16 -0.56 4.24
C THR A 27 -26.44 -0.31 3.46
N SER A 28 -27.22 0.68 3.90
CA SER A 28 -28.38 1.15 3.12
C SER A 28 -27.91 2.04 1.95
N PRO A 29 -28.47 1.85 0.74
CA PRO A 29 -28.04 2.57 -0.47
C PRO A 29 -28.25 4.08 -0.43
N ASP A 30 -29.25 4.55 0.32
CA ASP A 30 -29.65 5.96 0.33
C ASP A 30 -28.98 6.80 1.42
N THR A 31 -27.96 6.24 2.10
CA THR A 31 -27.34 6.89 3.27
C THR A 31 -26.18 7.82 2.88
N ALA A 32 -26.03 8.92 3.64
CA ALA A 32 -24.84 9.76 3.53
C ALA A 32 -23.57 8.98 3.82
N ALA A 33 -23.62 8.04 4.78
CA ALA A 33 -22.49 7.17 5.14
C ALA A 33 -21.93 6.41 3.94
N LEU A 34 -22.78 5.86 3.07
CA LEU A 34 -22.33 5.20 1.85
C LEU A 34 -21.57 6.14 0.92
N ARG A 35 -22.09 7.35 0.72
CA ARG A 35 -21.44 8.35 -0.15
C ARG A 35 -20.09 8.77 0.40
N ASP A 36 -20.00 8.96 1.70
CA ASP A 36 -18.73 9.33 2.38
C ASP A 36 -17.70 8.22 2.30
N VAL A 37 -18.10 6.96 2.51
CA VAL A 37 -17.24 5.80 2.36
C VAL A 37 -16.73 5.68 0.92
N ILE A 38 -17.62 5.75 -0.08
CA ILE A 38 -17.23 5.68 -1.50
C ILE A 38 -16.31 6.83 -1.89
N SER A 39 -16.61 8.05 -1.47
CA SER A 39 -15.78 9.23 -1.73
C SER A 39 -14.37 9.06 -1.16
N THR A 40 -14.28 8.56 0.07
CA THR A 40 -13.00 8.30 0.75
C THR A 40 -12.21 7.19 0.07
N LEU A 41 -12.85 6.07 -0.29
CA LEU A 41 -12.21 4.97 -1.01
C LEU A 41 -11.70 5.42 -2.38
N ARG A 42 -12.51 6.15 -3.16
CA ARG A 42 -12.12 6.65 -4.48
C ARG A 42 -10.98 7.67 -4.43
N ARG A 43 -10.95 8.50 -3.38
CA ARG A 43 -9.84 9.45 -3.16
C ARG A 43 -8.53 8.72 -2.86
N ARG A 44 -8.57 7.67 -2.03
CA ARG A 44 -7.37 6.93 -1.60
C ARG A 44 -6.93 5.87 -2.61
N MET A 45 -7.87 5.16 -3.22
CA MET A 45 -7.60 4.11 -4.21
C MET A 45 -8.62 4.16 -5.36
N PRO A 46 -8.43 5.05 -6.35
CA PRO A 46 -9.40 5.28 -7.44
C PRO A 46 -9.74 4.04 -8.27
N SER A 47 -8.81 3.11 -8.41
CA SER A 47 -8.95 1.90 -9.22
C SER A 47 -9.50 0.69 -8.46
N LEU A 48 -9.78 0.83 -7.15
CA LEU A 48 -10.26 -0.29 -6.34
C LEU A 48 -11.73 -0.59 -6.64
N PRO A 49 -12.08 -1.81 -7.07
CA PRO A 49 -13.46 -2.23 -7.27
C PRO A 49 -14.22 -2.27 -5.94
N ILE A 50 -15.44 -1.73 -5.96
CA ILE A 50 -16.33 -1.67 -4.81
C ILE A 50 -17.63 -2.37 -5.16
N ILE A 51 -18.04 -3.32 -4.32
CA ILE A 51 -19.36 -3.95 -4.39
C ILE A 51 -20.22 -3.41 -3.25
N ILE A 52 -21.43 -2.97 -3.57
CA ILE A 52 -22.39 -2.56 -2.56
C ILE A 52 -23.34 -3.73 -2.32
N TYR A 53 -23.45 -4.13 -1.08
CA TYR A 53 -24.42 -5.09 -0.58
C TYR A 53 -25.54 -4.32 0.13
N PRO A 54 -26.64 -4.01 -0.54
CA PRO A 54 -27.71 -3.22 0.03
C PRO A 54 -28.42 -3.98 1.14
N THR A 55 -28.63 -3.32 2.28
CA THR A 55 -29.34 -3.88 3.44
C THR A 55 -30.07 -2.79 4.21
N LEU A 56 -31.10 -3.19 4.94
CA LEU A 56 -31.74 -2.31 5.92
C LEU A 56 -30.81 -2.21 7.14
N VAL A 57 -30.49 -0.98 7.55
CA VAL A 57 -29.62 -0.71 8.70
C VAL A 57 -30.37 -0.16 9.93
N GLN A 58 -31.68 -0.02 9.81
CA GLN A 58 -32.57 0.44 10.89
C GLN A 58 -33.96 -0.20 10.76
N GLY A 59 -34.71 -0.23 11.86
CA GLY A 59 -36.04 -0.84 11.92
C GLY A 59 -36.00 -2.31 12.39
N LYS A 60 -37.18 -2.86 12.65
CA LYS A 60 -37.36 -4.18 13.31
C LYS A 60 -36.74 -5.36 12.56
N THR A 61 -36.64 -5.30 11.25
CA THR A 61 -36.12 -6.36 10.40
C THR A 61 -34.62 -6.18 10.01
N ALA A 62 -34.03 -5.07 10.43
CA ALA A 62 -32.66 -4.72 10.03
C ALA A 62 -31.63 -5.77 10.47
N ALA A 63 -31.74 -6.29 11.68
CA ALA A 63 -30.80 -7.32 12.18
C ALA A 63 -30.78 -8.57 11.29
N CYS A 64 -31.96 -9.08 10.92
CA CYS A 64 -32.07 -10.23 10.03
C CYS A 64 -31.55 -9.91 8.61
N SER A 65 -31.82 -8.69 8.12
CA SER A 65 -31.36 -8.23 6.82
C SER A 65 -29.83 -8.13 6.77
N ILE A 66 -29.21 -7.54 7.80
CA ILE A 66 -27.73 -7.41 7.93
C ILE A 66 -27.10 -8.81 7.96
N ALA A 67 -27.59 -9.69 8.83
CA ALA A 67 -27.07 -11.07 8.96
C ALA A 67 -27.18 -11.86 7.65
N GLY A 68 -28.32 -11.72 6.95
CA GLY A 68 -28.55 -12.34 5.64
C GLY A 68 -27.58 -11.80 4.59
N THR A 69 -27.37 -10.49 4.57
CA THR A 69 -26.45 -9.82 3.62
C THR A 69 -24.99 -10.22 3.86
N ILE A 70 -24.55 -10.32 5.12
CA ILE A 70 -23.20 -10.83 5.46
C ILE A 70 -23.04 -12.26 4.91
N LYS A 71 -24.03 -13.12 5.11
CA LYS A 71 -24.00 -14.50 4.61
C LYS A 71 -23.91 -14.55 3.08
N ILE A 72 -24.68 -13.72 2.38
CA ILE A 72 -24.64 -13.62 0.91
C ILE A 72 -23.25 -13.17 0.45
N ALA A 73 -22.66 -12.14 1.08
CA ALA A 73 -21.33 -11.67 0.73
C ALA A 73 -20.27 -12.77 0.92
N CYS A 74 -20.35 -13.53 2.01
CA CYS A 74 -19.46 -14.68 2.27
C CYS A 74 -19.64 -15.81 1.25
N GLN A 75 -20.87 -16.09 0.83
CA GLN A 75 -21.16 -17.13 -0.18
C GLN A 75 -20.64 -16.76 -1.55
N ARG A 76 -20.72 -15.46 -1.93
CA ARG A 76 -20.18 -14.95 -3.19
C ARG A 76 -18.66 -14.92 -3.20
N ALA A 77 -18.04 -14.72 -2.04
CA ALA A 77 -16.58 -14.72 -1.85
C ALA A 77 -15.81 -13.84 -2.88
N GLU A 78 -16.43 -12.72 -3.30
CA GLU A 78 -15.87 -11.82 -4.30
C GLU A 78 -14.98 -10.73 -3.67
N CYS A 79 -15.15 -10.47 -2.36
CA CYS A 79 -14.49 -9.38 -1.66
C CYS A 79 -13.43 -9.90 -0.71
N ASP A 80 -12.33 -9.17 -0.60
CA ASP A 80 -11.26 -9.46 0.36
C ASP A 80 -11.55 -8.87 1.75
N VAL A 81 -12.37 -7.82 1.81
CA VAL A 81 -12.78 -7.11 3.03
C VAL A 81 -14.22 -6.64 2.90
N LEU A 82 -14.96 -6.70 4.00
CA LEU A 82 -16.30 -6.13 4.12
C LEU A 82 -16.29 -4.94 5.08
N ILE A 83 -16.91 -3.85 4.67
CA ILE A 83 -17.20 -2.69 5.52
C ILE A 83 -18.68 -2.74 5.90
N LEU A 84 -18.96 -2.97 7.17
CA LEU A 84 -20.31 -2.85 7.72
C LEU A 84 -20.46 -1.45 8.29
N CYS A 85 -21.25 -0.61 7.67
CA CYS A 85 -21.33 0.78 8.08
C CYS A 85 -22.74 1.32 8.13
N ARG A 86 -22.90 2.26 9.08
CA ARG A 86 -24.07 3.12 9.26
C ARG A 86 -23.61 4.46 9.79
N GLY A 87 -24.16 5.52 9.29
CA GLY A 87 -23.95 6.87 9.83
C GLY A 87 -24.49 7.00 11.26
N GLY A 88 -24.23 8.12 11.89
CA GLY A 88 -24.78 8.44 13.20
C GLY A 88 -26.32 8.45 13.21
N GLY A 89 -26.89 8.35 14.38
CA GLY A 89 -28.33 8.35 14.65
C GLY A 89 -28.60 8.17 16.12
N SER A 90 -29.86 7.98 16.48
CA SER A 90 -30.22 7.64 17.87
C SER A 90 -29.74 6.22 18.24
N ILE A 91 -29.60 5.96 19.53
CA ILE A 91 -29.25 4.60 20.04
C ILE A 91 -30.24 3.56 19.53
N GLU A 92 -31.51 3.92 19.39
CA GLU A 92 -32.56 3.05 18.87
C GLU A 92 -32.30 2.66 17.39
N ASP A 93 -31.74 3.55 16.61
CA ASP A 93 -31.35 3.29 15.22
C ASP A 93 -30.15 2.34 15.10
N LEU A 94 -29.29 2.30 16.10
CA LEU A 94 -28.13 1.43 16.15
C LEU A 94 -28.46 0.07 16.79
N TRP A 95 -29.68 -0.10 17.36
CA TRP A 95 -30.04 -1.30 18.10
C TRP A 95 -29.91 -2.59 17.31
N ALA A 96 -30.16 -2.55 16.00
CA ALA A 96 -30.01 -3.71 15.13
C ALA A 96 -28.61 -4.33 15.16
N PHE A 97 -27.58 -3.53 15.42
CA PHE A 97 -26.19 -3.99 15.52
C PHE A 97 -25.85 -4.57 16.91
N ASN A 98 -26.76 -4.48 17.87
CA ASN A 98 -26.66 -5.13 19.17
C ASN A 98 -27.36 -6.48 19.25
N GLU A 99 -27.99 -6.92 18.16
CA GLU A 99 -28.69 -8.19 18.10
C GLU A 99 -27.72 -9.37 17.97
N GLU A 100 -28.00 -10.46 18.71
CA GLU A 100 -27.18 -11.68 18.71
C GLU A 100 -27.01 -12.26 17.30
N ILE A 101 -28.03 -12.18 16.45
CA ILE A 101 -28.00 -12.71 15.09
C ILE A 101 -26.94 -12.04 14.22
N VAL A 102 -26.73 -10.72 14.38
CA VAL A 102 -25.71 -9.96 13.67
C VAL A 102 -24.32 -10.32 14.18
N ALA A 103 -24.15 -10.39 15.50
CA ALA A 103 -22.90 -10.82 16.11
C ALA A 103 -22.45 -12.21 15.64
N LEU A 104 -23.37 -13.17 15.60
CA LEU A 104 -23.09 -14.50 15.09
C LEU A 104 -22.76 -14.52 13.60
N ALA A 105 -23.44 -13.71 12.79
CA ALA A 105 -23.15 -13.58 11.36
C ALA A 105 -21.75 -13.00 11.10
N ILE A 106 -21.34 -11.97 11.88
CA ILE A 106 -19.99 -11.40 11.81
C ILE A 106 -18.94 -12.45 12.19
N ALA A 107 -19.13 -13.16 13.31
CA ALA A 107 -18.18 -14.18 13.75
C ALA A 107 -18.05 -15.34 12.77
N ALA A 108 -19.14 -15.74 12.12
CA ALA A 108 -19.16 -16.81 11.13
C ALA A 108 -18.67 -16.37 9.73
N SER A 109 -18.43 -15.09 9.52
CA SER A 109 -17.92 -14.58 8.24
C SER A 109 -16.58 -15.21 7.91
N THR A 110 -16.38 -15.57 6.65
CA THR A 110 -15.07 -16.02 6.12
C THR A 110 -14.21 -14.85 5.66
N ILE A 111 -14.83 -13.70 5.39
CA ILE A 111 -14.20 -12.46 4.94
C ILE A 111 -14.01 -11.56 6.16
N PRO A 112 -12.85 -10.90 6.34
CA PRO A 112 -12.65 -9.96 7.43
C PRO A 112 -13.62 -8.77 7.33
N ILE A 113 -14.21 -8.39 8.47
CA ILE A 113 -15.22 -7.33 8.57
C ILE A 113 -14.68 -6.17 9.39
N ILE A 114 -14.77 -4.97 8.82
CA ILE A 114 -14.59 -3.72 9.55
C ILE A 114 -15.96 -3.16 9.91
N SER A 115 -16.15 -2.86 11.17
CA SER A 115 -17.31 -2.11 11.66
C SER A 115 -16.99 -0.61 11.63
N GLY A 116 -17.85 0.17 10.99
CA GLY A 116 -17.86 1.63 11.00
C GLY A 116 -19.25 2.12 11.29
N ILE A 117 -19.72 1.91 12.54
CA ILE A 117 -21.11 2.16 12.98
C ILE A 117 -21.12 3.36 13.93
N GLY A 118 -21.98 4.32 13.62
CA GLY A 118 -22.14 5.52 14.48
C GLY A 118 -20.93 6.45 14.46
N HIS A 119 -20.66 7.03 15.61
CA HIS A 119 -19.53 7.94 15.87
C HIS A 119 -18.57 7.34 16.90
N GLU A 120 -17.57 8.12 17.29
CA GLU A 120 -16.50 7.66 18.20
C GLU A 120 -17.00 7.15 19.55
N THR A 121 -18.07 7.73 20.06
CA THR A 121 -18.70 7.39 21.35
C THR A 121 -19.67 6.22 21.29
N ASP A 122 -20.10 5.84 20.09
CA ASP A 122 -21.09 4.81 19.90
C ASP A 122 -20.43 3.44 19.87
N PHE A 123 -20.85 2.54 20.75
CA PHE A 123 -20.34 1.16 20.79
C PHE A 123 -21.49 0.19 20.64
N THR A 124 -21.38 -0.70 19.69
CA THR A 124 -22.33 -1.79 19.47
C THR A 124 -21.67 -3.17 19.66
N ILE A 125 -22.49 -4.19 19.87
CA ILE A 125 -21.99 -5.58 19.95
C ILE A 125 -21.28 -5.97 18.65
N ALA A 126 -21.75 -5.50 17.50
CA ALA A 126 -21.10 -5.70 16.21
C ALA A 126 -19.65 -5.19 16.19
N ASP A 127 -19.35 -4.06 16.86
CA ASP A 127 -18.00 -3.50 16.96
C ASP A 127 -17.04 -4.39 17.73
N PHE A 128 -17.51 -5.07 18.77
CA PHE A 128 -16.68 -5.98 19.56
C PHE A 128 -16.39 -7.28 18.83
N VAL A 129 -17.34 -7.76 18.03
CA VAL A 129 -17.20 -9.01 17.27
C VAL A 129 -16.48 -8.81 15.95
N ALA A 130 -16.59 -7.64 15.33
CA ALA A 130 -15.89 -7.33 14.09
C ALA A 130 -14.37 -7.49 14.25
N ASP A 131 -13.70 -7.82 13.16
CA ASP A 131 -12.25 -8.00 13.14
C ASP A 131 -11.52 -6.71 13.49
N VAL A 132 -12.02 -5.56 12.98
CA VAL A 132 -11.56 -4.22 13.36
C VAL A 132 -12.76 -3.30 13.54
N ARG A 133 -12.66 -2.39 14.51
CA ARG A 133 -13.58 -1.27 14.70
C ARG A 133 -12.96 0.02 14.18
N ALA A 134 -13.73 0.76 13.41
CA ALA A 134 -13.44 2.15 13.07
C ALA A 134 -14.44 3.09 13.78
N PRO A 135 -14.00 4.26 14.21
CA PRO A 135 -14.88 5.20 14.94
C PRO A 135 -15.99 5.80 14.06
N THR A 136 -15.81 5.75 12.74
CA THR A 136 -16.76 6.32 11.76
C THR A 136 -16.76 5.49 10.47
N PRO A 137 -17.80 5.59 9.63
CA PRO A 137 -17.81 4.98 8.30
C PRO A 137 -16.63 5.41 7.43
N THR A 138 -16.26 6.68 7.45
CA THR A 138 -15.09 7.21 6.73
C THR A 138 -13.79 6.65 7.29
N GLY A 139 -13.67 6.54 8.60
CA GLY A 139 -12.54 5.90 9.28
C GLY A 139 -12.37 4.43 8.86
N ALA A 140 -13.49 3.69 8.69
CA ALA A 140 -13.44 2.33 8.16
C ALA A 140 -12.85 2.26 6.75
N ALA A 141 -13.26 3.16 5.87
CA ALA A 141 -12.69 3.28 4.53
C ALA A 141 -11.19 3.62 4.56
N GLU A 142 -10.77 4.48 5.47
CA GLU A 142 -9.36 4.85 5.64
C GLU A 142 -8.48 3.70 6.14
N MET A 143 -9.01 2.88 7.04
CA MET A 143 -8.27 1.73 7.59
C MET A 143 -8.08 0.61 6.56
N VAL A 144 -9.06 0.42 5.66
CA VAL A 144 -8.97 -0.61 4.60
C VAL A 144 -7.97 -0.23 3.51
N CYS A 145 -7.87 1.06 3.19
CA CYS A 145 -7.08 1.54 2.07
C CYS A 145 -5.85 2.31 2.53
N LYS A 146 -4.66 1.83 2.15
CA LYS A 146 -3.46 2.68 2.20
C LYS A 146 -3.61 3.82 1.20
N ASP A 147 -3.07 4.97 1.55
CA ASP A 147 -3.11 6.12 0.66
C ASP A 147 -2.29 5.85 -0.60
N TYR A 148 -2.96 5.83 -1.76
CA TYR A 148 -2.33 5.65 -3.06
C TYR A 148 -1.22 6.71 -3.31
N GLN A 149 -1.44 7.93 -2.82
CA GLN A 149 -0.46 9.01 -2.99
C GLN A 149 0.83 8.71 -2.21
N GLU A 150 0.73 8.18 -1.00
CA GLU A 150 1.90 7.79 -0.22
C GLU A 150 2.70 6.68 -0.92
N ILE A 151 2.00 5.68 -1.44
CA ILE A 151 2.63 4.58 -2.20
C ILE A 151 3.31 5.13 -3.47
N LYS A 152 2.64 6.02 -4.19
CA LYS A 152 3.18 6.67 -5.40
C LYS A 152 4.42 7.53 -5.08
N HIS A 153 4.38 8.30 -4.00
CA HIS A 153 5.54 9.09 -3.56
C HIS A 153 6.72 8.19 -3.20
N ARG A 154 6.48 7.11 -2.48
CA ARG A 154 7.53 6.14 -2.11
C ARG A 154 8.13 5.45 -3.34
N LEU A 155 7.28 5.07 -4.30
CA LEU A 155 7.73 4.48 -5.57
C LEU A 155 8.59 5.45 -6.35
N ASN A 156 8.16 6.71 -6.49
CA ASN A 156 8.92 7.76 -7.17
C ASN A 156 10.27 8.03 -6.49
N ALA A 157 10.30 8.06 -5.16
CA ALA A 157 11.54 8.24 -4.41
C ALA A 157 12.53 7.08 -4.63
N LEU A 158 12.02 5.84 -4.64
CA LEU A 158 12.84 4.66 -4.94
C LEU A 158 13.36 4.68 -6.38
N HIS A 159 12.50 5.04 -7.35
CA HIS A 159 12.89 5.18 -8.74
C HIS A 159 14.01 6.22 -8.91
N GLN A 160 13.87 7.39 -8.30
CA GLN A 160 14.91 8.44 -8.35
C GLN A 160 16.23 7.99 -7.70
N ARG A 161 16.17 7.26 -6.58
CA ARG A 161 17.38 6.70 -5.95
C ARG A 161 18.08 5.71 -6.86
N MET A 162 17.34 4.81 -7.49
CA MET A 162 17.87 3.83 -8.42
C MET A 162 18.51 4.52 -9.65
N TYR A 163 17.83 5.50 -10.22
CA TYR A 163 18.33 6.28 -11.34
C TYR A 163 19.65 7.00 -11.01
N ARG A 164 19.72 7.69 -9.86
CA ARG A 164 20.94 8.37 -9.41
C ARG A 164 22.09 7.39 -9.16
N ALA A 165 21.80 6.24 -8.54
CA ALA A 165 22.83 5.23 -8.30
C ALA A 165 23.39 4.65 -9.60
N THR A 166 22.54 4.46 -10.62
CA THR A 166 22.96 3.99 -11.94
C THR A 166 23.82 5.02 -12.66
N LEU A 167 23.40 6.29 -12.65
CA LEU A 167 24.19 7.38 -13.24
C LEU A 167 25.56 7.51 -12.57
N HIS A 168 25.61 7.53 -11.25
CA HIS A 168 26.88 7.63 -10.51
C HIS A 168 27.82 6.47 -10.84
N ARG A 169 27.27 5.25 -10.97
CA ARG A 169 28.08 4.09 -11.35
C ARG A 169 28.60 4.21 -12.77
N LEU A 170 27.78 4.72 -13.69
CA LEU A 170 28.19 4.98 -15.07
C LEU A 170 29.31 6.01 -15.13
N GLU A 171 29.14 7.16 -14.47
CA GLU A 171 30.15 8.22 -14.38
C GLU A 171 31.47 7.71 -13.81
N PHE A 172 31.41 6.95 -12.72
CA PHE A 172 32.59 6.33 -12.12
C PHE A 172 33.29 5.38 -13.10
N THR A 173 32.52 4.55 -13.82
CA THR A 173 33.10 3.62 -14.80
C THR A 173 33.72 4.36 -15.98
N MET A 174 33.08 5.44 -16.46
CA MET A 174 33.64 6.28 -17.51
C MET A 174 34.95 6.93 -17.09
N GLN A 175 35.00 7.50 -15.85
CA GLN A 175 36.24 8.05 -15.31
C GLN A 175 37.35 7.00 -15.22
N GLN A 176 37.04 5.76 -14.84
CA GLN A 176 38.03 4.68 -14.82
C GLN A 176 38.54 4.35 -16.22
N VAL A 177 37.66 4.30 -17.21
CA VAL A 177 38.05 4.11 -18.62
C VAL A 177 38.97 5.23 -19.08
N ASP A 178 38.63 6.49 -18.79
CA ASP A 178 39.45 7.66 -19.18
C ASP A 178 40.84 7.59 -18.52
N ILE A 179 40.92 7.26 -17.22
CA ILE A 179 42.19 7.10 -16.51
C ILE A 179 43.04 5.98 -17.16
N LEU A 180 42.40 4.84 -17.48
CA LEU A 180 43.11 3.72 -18.11
C LEU A 180 43.56 4.08 -19.53
N THR A 181 42.75 4.80 -20.28
CA THR A 181 43.08 5.30 -21.63
C THR A 181 44.27 6.24 -21.56
N HIS A 182 44.30 7.20 -20.63
CA HIS A 182 45.44 8.10 -20.43
C HIS A 182 46.71 7.37 -19.95
N ARG A 183 46.57 6.25 -19.27
CA ARG A 183 47.72 5.41 -18.83
C ARG A 183 48.26 4.55 -19.97
N LEU A 184 47.48 4.25 -20.99
CA LEU A 184 47.93 3.64 -22.23
C LEU A 184 48.69 4.69 -23.06
N ILE A 185 49.89 5.06 -22.58
CA ILE A 185 50.85 5.76 -23.41
C ILE A 185 51.16 4.81 -24.56
N TYR A 186 50.80 5.21 -25.76
CA TYR A 186 51.08 4.44 -26.96
C TYR A 186 52.56 4.01 -26.94
N PRO A 187 52.89 2.72 -26.99
CA PRO A 187 54.30 2.29 -26.96
C PRO A 187 55.12 2.92 -28.07
N GLY A 188 54.47 3.30 -29.20
CA GLY A 188 55.06 4.03 -30.30
C GLY A 188 55.61 5.41 -29.88
N ASP A 189 54.85 6.25 -29.20
CA ASP A 189 55.28 7.57 -28.79
C ASP A 189 56.46 7.50 -27.81
N ARG A 190 56.49 6.50 -26.97
CA ARG A 190 57.60 6.29 -26.03
C ARG A 190 58.86 5.82 -26.75
N ILE A 191 58.71 5.01 -27.79
CA ILE A 191 59.81 4.56 -28.66
C ILE A 191 60.31 5.71 -29.52
N GLU A 192 59.45 6.53 -30.11
CA GLU A 192 59.85 7.72 -30.88
C GLU A 192 60.62 8.73 -30.02
N HIS A 193 60.17 9.03 -28.81
CA HIS A 193 60.90 9.87 -27.86
C HIS A 193 62.27 9.29 -27.50
N GLN A 194 62.37 7.98 -27.34
CA GLN A 194 63.66 7.33 -27.06
C GLN A 194 64.58 7.36 -28.28
N PHE A 195 64.07 7.14 -29.49
CA PHE A 195 64.85 7.29 -30.72
C PHE A 195 65.33 8.70 -30.93
N ALA A 196 64.48 9.70 -30.75
CA ALA A 196 64.86 11.12 -30.84
C ALA A 196 65.97 11.49 -29.83
N HIS A 197 65.89 10.97 -28.61
CA HIS A 197 66.92 11.18 -27.56
C HIS A 197 68.25 10.47 -27.93
N LEU A 198 68.17 9.28 -28.49
CA LEU A 198 69.35 8.54 -28.99
C LEU A 198 70.05 9.27 -30.13
N HIS A 199 69.31 9.74 -31.15
CA HIS A 199 69.86 10.52 -32.22
C HIS A 199 70.51 11.83 -31.73
N TYR A 200 69.86 12.54 -30.82
CA TYR A 200 70.41 13.77 -30.22
C TYR A 200 71.72 13.48 -29.46
N THR A 201 71.81 12.43 -28.71
CA THR A 201 73.04 12.06 -27.98
C THR A 201 74.12 11.56 -28.93
N GLN A 202 73.81 10.89 -29.99
CA GLN A 202 74.73 10.45 -31.02
C GLN A 202 75.35 11.64 -31.77
N ASP A 203 74.49 12.60 -32.19
CA ASP A 203 74.96 13.82 -32.85
C ASP A 203 75.87 14.68 -31.96
N ARG A 204 75.53 14.77 -30.68
CA ARG A 204 76.33 15.46 -29.69
C ARG A 204 77.71 14.79 -29.48
N PHE A 205 77.75 13.46 -29.48
CA PHE A 205 78.96 12.68 -29.35
C PHE A 205 79.83 12.85 -30.58
N MET A 206 79.26 12.79 -31.80
CA MET A 206 80.02 12.95 -33.04
C MET A 206 80.61 14.38 -33.12
N LYS A 207 79.88 15.44 -32.78
CA LYS A 207 80.38 16.81 -32.76
C LYS A 207 81.52 17.04 -31.75
N THR A 208 81.49 16.36 -30.60
CA THR A 208 82.59 16.42 -29.62
C THR A 208 83.79 15.63 -30.06
N TRP A 209 83.62 14.59 -30.83
CA TRP A 209 84.71 13.80 -31.38
C TRP A 209 85.44 14.51 -32.56
N GLU A 210 84.70 15.22 -33.41
CA GLU A 210 85.27 16.00 -34.52
C GLU A 210 86.01 17.24 -34.05
N LEU A 211 85.86 17.69 -32.83
CA LEU A 211 86.55 18.87 -32.25
C LEU A 211 87.83 18.54 -31.47
N GLN A 212 88.23 17.27 -31.46
CA GLN A 212 89.51 16.78 -30.92
C GLN A 212 90.46 16.36 -32.11
#